data_57bb1840b771bc036caf865a27edd44c
#
_entry.id   57bb1840b771bc036caf865a27edd44c
#
_cell.length_a   1.000
_cell.length_b   1.000
_cell.length_c   1.000
_cell.angle_alpha   90.00
_cell.angle_beta   90.00
_cell.angle_gamma   90.00
#
_symmetry.space_group_name_H-M   'P 1'
#
loop_
_entity.id
_entity.type
_entity.pdbx_description
1 polymer ?
#
loop_
_entity_poly.entity_id
_entity_poly.type
_entity_poly.pdbx_seq_one_letter_code
_entity_poly.pdbx_strand_id
1 'polypeptide(L)'
;GRCTTICPMGIDIASIVGQARKAFAKAGLVPEDLQEAAENSRDRGSPLGLTPEKMLDRVEWLEDDFETDMPVDKDKADVLLTVSSIEAMKYPDSLVAMAKILNHSGDDWTFSTKGYESTNFGYLAGRADIAKVMVERIVEAAETIGAKTVVIPECGHAYGVMRWSGANIIGRPLPFKVLHITEYIAELQRAGKLKMKPFEDAVTYHDPCQVSRRGGATQDARDILNGFVKDFREMEPTGEMNWC
;
A
#
# COMPACT_ATOMS: atom_id res chain seq x y z
N GLY A 1 -8.27 -2.86 -14.64
CA GLY A 1 -8.00 -4.28 -14.94
C GLY A 1 -9.23 -5.06 -15.40
N ARG A 2 -10.46 -4.51 -15.21
CA ARG A 2 -11.69 -5.25 -15.60
C ARG A 2 -11.72 -5.62 -17.09
N CYS A 3 -11.27 -4.72 -17.97
CA CYS A 3 -11.19 -5.04 -19.41
C CYS A 3 -10.29 -6.25 -19.70
N THR A 4 -9.22 -6.41 -18.93
CA THR A 4 -8.34 -7.59 -19.00
C THR A 4 -9.08 -8.85 -18.53
N THR A 5 -9.76 -8.79 -17.38
CA THR A 5 -10.47 -9.93 -16.77
C THR A 5 -11.58 -10.47 -17.67
N ILE A 6 -12.34 -9.59 -18.33
CA ILE A 6 -13.47 -10.00 -19.19
C ILE A 6 -13.08 -10.22 -20.66
N CYS A 7 -11.81 -10.04 -21.02
CA CYS A 7 -11.37 -10.19 -22.40
C CYS A 7 -11.36 -11.65 -22.81
N PRO A 8 -12.17 -12.09 -23.80
CA PRO A 8 -12.25 -13.49 -24.21
C PRO A 8 -10.96 -13.97 -24.90
N MET A 9 -10.11 -13.04 -25.35
CA MET A 9 -8.82 -13.32 -26.00
C MET A 9 -7.65 -13.37 -25.02
N GLY A 10 -7.89 -13.15 -23.70
CA GLY A 10 -6.84 -13.12 -22.70
C GLY A 10 -5.85 -11.94 -22.85
N ILE A 11 -6.22 -10.87 -23.52
CA ILE A 11 -5.35 -9.72 -23.75
C ILE A 11 -5.23 -8.88 -22.48
N ASP A 12 -4.02 -8.60 -22.03
CA ASP A 12 -3.79 -7.65 -20.93
C ASP A 12 -3.91 -6.19 -21.40
N ILE A 13 -5.16 -5.74 -21.43
CA ILE A 13 -5.50 -4.37 -21.85
C ILE A 13 -4.92 -3.33 -20.88
N ALA A 14 -4.82 -3.67 -19.60
CA ALA A 14 -4.21 -2.77 -18.60
C ALA A 14 -2.72 -2.53 -18.89
N SER A 15 -2.00 -3.56 -19.33
CA SER A 15 -0.60 -3.44 -19.76
C SER A 15 -0.46 -2.57 -21.01
N ILE A 16 -1.32 -2.75 -22.01
CA ILE A 16 -1.34 -1.92 -23.24
C ILE A 16 -1.52 -0.45 -22.87
N VAL A 17 -2.50 -0.12 -22.03
CA VAL A 17 -2.73 1.26 -21.56
C VAL A 17 -1.51 1.79 -20.80
N GLY A 18 -0.86 0.95 -19.99
CA GLY A 18 0.38 1.30 -19.31
C GLY A 18 1.52 1.66 -20.26
N GLN A 19 1.69 0.92 -21.37
CA GLN A 19 2.71 1.23 -22.37
C GLN A 19 2.37 2.51 -23.15
N ALA A 20 1.09 2.71 -23.51
CA ALA A 20 0.65 3.96 -24.14
C ALA A 20 0.94 5.18 -23.24
N ARG A 21 0.66 5.07 -21.94
CA ARG A 21 0.98 6.11 -20.95
C ARG A 21 2.47 6.46 -20.92
N LYS A 22 3.35 5.46 -20.95
CA LYS A 22 4.81 5.68 -21.04
C LYS A 22 5.21 6.39 -22.33
N ALA A 23 4.56 6.07 -23.45
CA ALA A 23 4.82 6.74 -24.74
C ALA A 23 4.38 8.20 -24.69
N PHE A 24 3.20 8.51 -24.14
CA PHE A 24 2.74 9.88 -23.95
C PHE A 24 3.67 10.67 -23.01
N ALA A 25 4.14 10.06 -21.92
CA ALA A 25 5.08 10.71 -21.01
C ALA A 25 6.41 11.07 -21.71
N LYS A 26 6.93 10.18 -22.57
CA LYS A 26 8.13 10.48 -23.39
C LYS A 26 7.90 11.60 -24.41
N ALA A 27 6.67 11.77 -24.87
CA ALA A 27 6.28 12.85 -25.78
C ALA A 27 5.94 14.17 -25.05
N GLY A 28 6.09 14.23 -23.73
CA GLY A 28 5.76 15.41 -22.91
C GLY A 28 4.25 15.64 -22.73
N LEU A 29 3.44 14.62 -22.94
CA LEU A 29 1.96 14.71 -22.90
C LEU A 29 1.41 14.12 -21.57
N VAL A 30 2.02 14.47 -20.45
CA VAL A 30 1.51 14.15 -19.12
C VAL A 30 0.61 15.30 -18.65
N PRO A 31 -0.59 15.04 -18.09
CA PRO A 31 -1.39 16.09 -17.47
C PRO A 31 -0.58 16.81 -16.36
N GLU A 32 -0.72 18.15 -16.30
CA GLU A 32 0.09 19.01 -15.45
C GLU A 32 0.05 18.60 -13.98
N ASP A 33 -1.14 18.41 -13.39
CA ASP A 33 -1.31 18.00 -12.01
C ASP A 33 -0.63 16.64 -11.70
N LEU A 34 -0.66 15.71 -12.67
CA LEU A 34 -0.03 14.40 -12.51
C LEU A 34 1.50 14.49 -12.63
N GLN A 35 1.98 15.38 -13.49
CA GLN A 35 3.40 15.69 -13.63
C GLN A 35 3.93 16.30 -12.33
N GLU A 36 3.23 17.30 -11.79
CA GLU A 36 3.58 17.96 -10.53
C GLU A 36 3.62 16.97 -9.37
N ALA A 37 2.59 16.13 -9.21
CA ALA A 37 2.54 15.10 -8.18
C ALA A 37 3.70 14.10 -8.29
N ALA A 38 4.08 13.71 -9.51
CA ALA A 38 5.22 12.83 -9.75
C ALA A 38 6.55 13.51 -9.38
N GLU A 39 6.73 14.77 -9.76
CA GLU A 39 7.93 15.56 -9.45
C GLU A 39 8.04 15.84 -7.94
N ASN A 40 6.94 16.19 -7.27
CA ASN A 40 6.91 16.31 -5.81
C ASN A 40 7.31 15.00 -5.12
N SER A 41 6.84 13.85 -5.63
CA SER A 41 7.24 12.53 -5.11
C SER A 41 8.75 12.32 -5.22
N ARG A 42 9.36 12.71 -6.34
CA ARG A 42 10.82 12.62 -6.52
C ARG A 42 11.57 13.59 -5.61
N ASP A 43 11.17 14.86 -5.58
CA ASP A 43 11.99 15.94 -5.04
C ASP A 43 11.75 16.16 -3.54
N ARG A 44 10.53 15.87 -3.05
CA ARG A 44 10.11 16.11 -1.68
C ARG A 44 9.75 14.86 -0.88
N GLY A 45 9.67 13.70 -1.54
CA GLY A 45 9.35 12.41 -0.92
C GLY A 45 7.91 11.97 -1.07
N SER A 46 6.97 12.88 -1.39
CA SER A 46 5.54 12.52 -1.54
C SER A 46 4.83 13.36 -2.59
N PRO A 47 3.73 12.87 -3.17
CA PRO A 47 2.95 13.60 -4.17
C PRO A 47 2.31 14.90 -3.63
N LEU A 48 2.03 14.95 -2.33
CA LEU A 48 1.50 16.15 -1.65
C LEU A 48 2.59 17.11 -1.17
N GLY A 49 3.87 16.80 -1.44
CA GLY A 49 5.00 17.60 -0.98
C GLY A 49 5.24 17.51 0.53
N LEU A 50 4.74 16.46 1.18
CA LEU A 50 5.07 16.14 2.57
C LEU A 50 6.52 15.69 2.63
N THR A 51 7.36 16.45 3.33
CA THR A 51 8.77 16.09 3.51
C THR A 51 8.95 15.09 4.65
N PRO A 52 10.11 14.41 4.73
CA PRO A 52 10.42 13.52 5.85
C PRO A 52 10.22 14.15 7.23
N GLU A 53 10.65 15.41 7.40
CA GLU A 53 10.51 16.15 8.66
C GLU A 53 9.05 16.39 9.02
N LYS A 54 8.23 16.82 8.04
CA LYS A 54 6.79 17.01 8.25
C LYS A 54 6.06 15.69 8.50
N MET A 55 6.56 14.59 7.93
CA MET A 55 6.02 13.27 8.23
C MET A 55 6.31 12.87 9.68
N LEU A 56 7.53 13.14 10.16
CA LEU A 56 7.90 12.91 11.56
C LEU A 56 7.03 13.74 12.51
N ASP A 57 6.94 15.06 12.29
CA ASP A 57 6.07 15.94 13.07
C ASP A 57 4.62 15.41 13.11
N ARG A 58 4.15 14.86 12.00
CA ARG A 58 2.80 14.30 11.91
C ARG A 58 2.63 13.03 12.72
N VAL A 59 3.62 12.14 12.70
CA VAL A 59 3.61 10.91 13.49
C VAL A 59 3.65 11.24 14.99
N GLU A 60 4.54 12.12 15.42
CA GLU A 60 4.64 12.59 16.82
C GLU A 60 3.31 13.17 17.30
N TRP A 61 2.66 13.99 16.47
CA TRP A 61 1.34 14.50 16.82
C TRP A 61 0.28 13.39 16.97
N LEU A 62 0.32 12.36 16.12
CA LEU A 62 -0.60 11.23 16.20
C LEU A 62 -0.34 10.36 17.44
N GLU A 63 0.93 10.16 17.82
CA GLU A 63 1.30 9.45 19.04
C GLU A 63 0.70 10.12 20.27
N ASP A 64 0.85 11.46 20.36
CA ASP A 64 0.35 12.23 21.49
C ASP A 64 -1.18 12.26 21.54
N ASP A 65 -1.84 12.49 20.40
CA ASP A 65 -3.30 12.67 20.35
C ASP A 65 -4.07 11.35 20.56
N PHE A 66 -3.49 10.22 20.13
CA PHE A 66 -4.12 8.89 20.20
C PHE A 66 -3.49 7.95 21.24
N GLU A 67 -2.53 8.43 22.01
CA GLU A 67 -1.80 7.63 23.04
C GLU A 67 -1.32 6.27 22.50
N THR A 68 -0.68 6.29 21.34
CA THR A 68 -0.28 5.08 20.61
C THR A 68 1.15 5.18 20.13
N ASP A 69 2.01 4.26 20.55
CA ASP A 69 3.40 4.18 20.08
C ASP A 69 3.46 3.90 18.57
N MET A 70 4.19 4.75 17.85
CA MET A 70 4.34 4.68 16.39
C MET A 70 5.84 4.79 16.02
N PRO A 71 6.61 3.71 16.17
CA PRO A 71 8.06 3.77 16.04
C PRO A 71 8.51 4.21 14.66
N VAL A 72 9.44 5.16 14.64
CA VAL A 72 10.02 5.74 13.41
C VAL A 72 11.53 5.51 13.41
N ASP A 73 12.08 5.18 12.23
CA ASP A 73 13.51 5.06 11.95
C ASP A 73 14.28 4.20 12.97
N LYS A 74 13.71 3.06 13.40
CA LYS A 74 14.46 2.08 14.19
C LYS A 74 15.66 1.56 13.38
N ASP A 75 16.76 1.30 14.07
CA ASP A 75 17.96 0.72 13.45
C ASP A 75 17.71 -0.69 12.89
N LYS A 76 16.77 -1.43 13.50
CA LYS A 76 16.34 -2.76 13.05
C LYS A 76 14.85 -2.96 13.31
N ALA A 77 14.18 -3.60 12.38
CA ALA A 77 12.80 -4.06 12.54
C ALA A 77 12.51 -5.19 11.54
N ASP A 78 11.68 -6.13 11.92
CA ASP A 78 11.24 -7.21 11.02
C ASP A 78 10.23 -6.72 9.98
N VAL A 79 9.48 -5.66 10.28
CA VAL A 79 8.41 -5.11 9.45
C VAL A 79 8.64 -3.63 9.21
N LEU A 80 8.71 -3.24 7.94
CA LEU A 80 8.60 -1.85 7.50
C LEU A 80 7.14 -1.59 7.11
N LEU A 81 6.45 -0.73 7.86
CA LEU A 81 5.14 -0.24 7.49
C LEU A 81 5.31 1.03 6.65
N THR A 82 4.83 0.99 5.40
CA THR A 82 4.77 2.20 4.57
C THR A 82 3.46 2.94 4.81
N VAL A 83 3.34 4.11 4.27
CA VAL A 83 2.16 4.97 4.41
C VAL A 83 2.02 5.83 3.16
N SER A 84 0.83 6.29 2.86
CA SER A 84 0.65 7.35 1.88
C SER A 84 0.54 8.71 2.57
N SER A 85 1.06 9.75 1.94
CA SER A 85 0.91 11.12 2.45
C SER A 85 -0.56 11.54 2.55
N ILE A 86 -1.43 11.00 1.70
CA ILE A 86 -2.89 11.22 1.77
C ILE A 86 -3.45 10.63 3.05
N GLU A 87 -3.05 9.40 3.39
CA GLU A 87 -3.46 8.70 4.61
C GLU A 87 -3.02 9.47 5.85
N ALA A 88 -1.74 9.85 5.91
CA ALA A 88 -1.20 10.62 7.02
C ALA A 88 -1.93 11.96 7.24
N MET A 89 -2.32 12.63 6.17
CA MET A 89 -2.90 13.98 6.24
C MET A 89 -4.43 14.00 6.33
N LYS A 90 -5.13 13.03 5.73
CA LYS A 90 -6.59 13.06 5.63
C LYS A 90 -7.29 11.94 6.39
N TYR A 91 -6.62 10.81 6.60
CA TYR A 91 -7.19 9.61 7.22
C TYR A 91 -6.29 9.07 8.33
N PRO A 92 -5.93 9.92 9.33
CA PRO A 92 -4.97 9.53 10.37
C PRO A 92 -5.44 8.34 11.21
N ASP A 93 -6.76 8.16 11.37
CA ASP A 93 -7.33 7.04 12.11
C ASP A 93 -6.87 5.68 11.54
N SER A 94 -6.64 5.57 10.24
CA SER A 94 -6.15 4.34 9.62
C SER A 94 -4.72 4.03 10.04
N LEU A 95 -3.84 5.03 10.11
CA LEU A 95 -2.47 4.86 10.60
C LEU A 95 -2.45 4.43 12.07
N VAL A 96 -3.24 5.11 12.89
CA VAL A 96 -3.37 4.80 14.32
C VAL A 96 -3.91 3.38 14.52
N ALA A 97 -4.92 2.99 13.74
CA ALA A 97 -5.47 1.62 13.82
C ALA A 97 -4.41 0.57 13.46
N MET A 98 -3.60 0.81 12.43
CA MET A 98 -2.50 -0.09 12.06
C MET A 98 -1.43 -0.17 13.14
N ALA A 99 -1.01 0.96 13.70
CA ALA A 99 -0.06 1.01 14.80
C ALA A 99 -0.57 0.20 16.00
N LYS A 100 -1.84 0.39 16.38
CA LYS A 100 -2.47 -0.37 17.47
C LYS A 100 -2.51 -1.88 17.20
N ILE A 101 -2.78 -2.29 15.96
CA ILE A 101 -2.77 -3.71 15.56
C ILE A 101 -1.36 -4.30 15.67
N LEU A 102 -0.36 -3.61 15.12
CA LEU A 102 1.03 -4.07 15.13
C LEU A 102 1.61 -4.11 16.55
N ASN A 103 1.33 -3.10 17.37
CA ASN A 103 1.73 -3.10 18.78
C ASN A 103 1.05 -4.23 19.56
N HIS A 104 -0.25 -4.48 19.31
CA HIS A 104 -0.98 -5.57 19.97
C HIS A 104 -0.46 -6.95 19.56
N SER A 105 -0.07 -7.15 18.32
CA SER A 105 0.49 -8.42 17.83
C SER A 105 1.90 -8.70 18.36
N GLY A 106 2.56 -7.69 18.92
CA GLY A 106 3.93 -7.76 19.41
C GLY A 106 4.98 -7.86 18.31
N ASP A 107 4.65 -7.38 17.13
CA ASP A 107 5.58 -7.38 16.00
C ASP A 107 6.65 -6.29 16.17
N ASP A 108 7.87 -6.57 15.73
CA ASP A 108 8.94 -5.58 15.65
C ASP A 108 8.83 -4.81 14.33
N TRP A 109 8.23 -3.64 14.40
CA TRP A 109 7.90 -2.83 13.25
C TRP A 109 8.36 -1.38 13.39
N THR A 110 8.44 -0.67 12.27
CA THR A 110 8.73 0.76 12.21
C THR A 110 8.20 1.40 10.95
N PHE A 111 7.95 2.71 10.99
CA PHE A 111 7.96 3.55 9.80
C PHE A 111 9.40 3.94 9.44
N SER A 112 9.61 4.48 8.23
CA SER A 112 10.87 5.12 7.86
C SER A 112 10.62 6.49 7.23
N THR A 113 11.29 7.53 7.75
CA THR A 113 11.24 8.87 7.14
C THR A 113 11.84 8.92 5.73
N LYS A 114 12.73 7.97 5.39
CA LYS A 114 13.37 7.87 4.08
C LYS A 114 12.56 7.11 3.04
N GLY A 115 11.71 6.18 3.46
CA GLY A 115 10.95 5.28 2.60
C GLY A 115 9.49 5.12 3.01
N TYR A 116 8.84 6.18 3.52
CA TYR A 116 7.45 6.09 3.98
C TYR A 116 6.43 6.03 2.84
N GLU A 117 6.61 6.86 1.79
CA GLU A 117 5.61 7.03 0.74
C GLU A 117 5.59 5.85 -0.23
N SER A 118 4.52 5.10 -0.20
CA SER A 118 4.34 3.95 -1.08
C SER A 118 3.62 4.26 -2.39
N THR A 119 2.87 5.38 -2.46
CA THR A 119 2.13 5.74 -3.67
C THR A 119 3.07 6.19 -4.78
N ASN A 120 3.11 5.44 -5.88
CA ASN A 120 4.06 5.69 -6.95
C ASN A 120 3.45 6.51 -8.10
N PHE A 121 3.48 7.84 -7.96
CA PHE A 121 2.99 8.75 -9.00
C PHE A 121 3.85 8.75 -10.26
N GLY A 122 5.13 8.41 -10.16
CA GLY A 122 5.98 8.17 -11.34
C GLY A 122 5.42 7.06 -12.22
N TYR A 123 4.99 5.94 -11.62
CA TYR A 123 4.35 4.84 -12.34
C TYR A 123 3.01 5.27 -12.96
N LEU A 124 2.20 6.04 -12.22
CA LEU A 124 0.93 6.58 -12.72
C LEU A 124 1.12 7.54 -13.90
N ALA A 125 2.13 8.40 -13.81
CA ALA A 125 2.46 9.37 -14.87
C ALA A 125 3.17 8.75 -16.08
N GLY A 126 3.57 7.48 -16.01
CA GLY A 126 4.39 6.83 -17.05
C GLY A 126 5.87 7.26 -17.03
N ARG A 127 6.31 7.94 -15.97
CA ARG A 127 7.68 8.41 -15.71
C ARG A 127 8.48 7.30 -15.03
N ALA A 128 9.13 6.46 -15.84
CA ALA A 128 9.90 5.31 -15.34
C ALA A 128 11.08 5.72 -14.44
N ASP A 129 11.70 6.87 -14.70
CA ASP A 129 12.74 7.48 -13.89
C ASP A 129 12.27 7.75 -12.46
N ILE A 130 11.12 8.42 -12.31
CA ILE A 130 10.53 8.72 -11.01
C ILE A 130 10.00 7.46 -10.34
N ALA A 131 9.36 6.57 -11.12
CA ALA A 131 8.87 5.30 -10.59
C ALA A 131 9.98 4.47 -9.93
N LYS A 132 11.19 4.50 -10.52
CA LYS A 132 12.36 3.83 -9.98
C LYS A 132 12.80 4.43 -8.65
N VAL A 133 12.94 5.74 -8.57
CA VAL A 133 13.32 6.45 -7.33
C VAL A 133 12.38 6.10 -6.17
N MET A 134 11.06 6.08 -6.43
CA MET A 134 10.08 5.77 -5.38
C MET A 134 10.20 4.33 -4.86
N VAL A 135 10.45 3.37 -5.76
CA VAL A 135 10.67 1.97 -5.34
C VAL A 135 12.00 1.82 -4.60
N GLU A 136 13.08 2.43 -5.11
CA GLU A 136 14.41 2.34 -4.51
C GLU A 136 14.43 2.86 -3.07
N ARG A 137 13.75 3.97 -2.77
CA ARG A 137 13.65 4.51 -1.40
C ARG A 137 13.07 3.51 -0.40
N ILE A 138 12.00 2.82 -0.77
CA ILE A 138 11.40 1.80 0.10
C ILE A 138 12.33 0.60 0.26
N VAL A 139 12.96 0.18 -0.85
CA VAL A 139 13.89 -0.95 -0.84
C VAL A 139 15.11 -0.64 0.02
N GLU A 140 15.71 0.54 -0.12
CA GLU A 140 16.87 0.97 0.68
C GLU A 140 16.50 1.09 2.17
N ALA A 141 15.34 1.64 2.49
CA ALA A 141 14.85 1.71 3.86
C ALA A 141 14.69 0.31 4.46
N ALA A 142 14.03 -0.61 3.74
CA ALA A 142 13.83 -1.98 4.20
C ALA A 142 15.15 -2.76 4.36
N GLU A 143 16.09 -2.61 3.42
CA GLU A 143 17.40 -3.25 3.49
C GLU A 143 18.24 -2.69 4.65
N THR A 144 18.18 -1.38 4.90
CA THR A 144 18.93 -0.72 5.98
C THR A 144 18.54 -1.25 7.36
N ILE A 145 17.24 -1.45 7.60
CA ILE A 145 16.74 -1.95 8.88
C ILE A 145 16.69 -3.49 8.96
N GLY A 146 16.98 -4.17 7.85
CA GLY A 146 16.91 -5.63 7.76
C GLY A 146 15.49 -6.19 7.78
N ALA A 147 14.50 -5.44 7.26
CA ALA A 147 13.11 -5.85 7.24
C ALA A 147 12.90 -7.12 6.41
N LYS A 148 12.14 -8.05 6.96
CA LYS A 148 11.71 -9.29 6.29
C LYS A 148 10.42 -9.09 5.49
N THR A 149 9.63 -8.09 5.90
CA THR A 149 8.32 -7.79 5.31
C THR A 149 8.14 -6.29 5.17
N VAL A 150 7.68 -5.85 4.01
CA VAL A 150 7.18 -4.49 3.75
C VAL A 150 5.66 -4.59 3.65
N VAL A 151 4.98 -3.86 4.52
CA VAL A 151 3.51 -3.80 4.55
C VAL A 151 3.04 -2.52 3.89
N ILE A 152 2.17 -2.67 2.90
CA ILE A 152 1.53 -1.55 2.19
C ILE A 152 0.09 -1.45 2.71
N PRO A 153 -0.29 -0.33 3.38
CA PRO A 153 -1.55 -0.29 4.10
C PRO A 153 -2.77 -0.01 3.20
N GLU A 154 -2.94 1.21 2.73
CA GLU A 154 -4.21 1.64 2.13
C GLU A 154 -4.21 1.48 0.62
N CYS A 155 -3.13 1.88 -0.02
CA CYS A 155 -3.11 2.08 -1.46
C CYS A 155 -2.89 0.78 -2.26
N GLY A 156 -3.95 0.20 -2.80
CA GLY A 156 -3.83 -0.98 -3.68
C GLY A 156 -2.96 -0.74 -4.93
N HIS A 157 -2.87 0.51 -5.42
CA HIS A 157 -1.92 0.85 -6.48
C HIS A 157 -0.48 0.71 -6.01
N ALA A 158 -0.15 1.26 -4.84
CA ALA A 158 1.17 1.14 -4.23
C ALA A 158 1.55 -0.34 -4.02
N TYR A 159 0.62 -1.12 -3.46
CA TYR A 159 0.78 -2.56 -3.30
C TYR A 159 1.07 -3.26 -4.64
N GLY A 160 0.26 -2.99 -5.68
CA GLY A 160 0.44 -3.58 -7.00
C GLY A 160 1.77 -3.21 -7.65
N VAL A 161 2.22 -1.96 -7.53
CA VAL A 161 3.51 -1.52 -8.06
C VAL A 161 4.67 -2.20 -7.34
N MET A 162 4.67 -2.20 -6.01
CA MET A 162 5.75 -2.81 -5.23
C MET A 162 5.77 -4.33 -5.41
N ARG A 163 4.62 -5.00 -5.24
CA ARG A 163 4.49 -6.46 -5.28
C ARG A 163 4.82 -7.06 -6.64
N TRP A 164 4.26 -6.49 -7.72
CA TRP A 164 4.29 -7.09 -9.04
C TRP A 164 5.27 -6.43 -10.02
N SER A 165 5.62 -5.17 -9.78
CA SER A 165 6.51 -4.42 -10.67
C SER A 165 7.84 -4.05 -10.02
N GLY A 166 7.94 -4.05 -8.70
CA GLY A 166 9.09 -3.54 -7.96
C GLY A 166 10.41 -4.19 -8.39
N ALA A 167 10.46 -5.52 -8.41
CA ALA A 167 11.66 -6.25 -8.84
C ALA A 167 12.11 -5.89 -10.28
N ASN A 168 11.15 -5.76 -11.20
CA ASN A 168 11.43 -5.37 -12.59
C ASN A 168 11.89 -3.91 -12.69
N ILE A 169 11.33 -3.02 -11.86
CA ILE A 169 11.68 -1.59 -11.85
C ILE A 169 13.14 -1.39 -11.39
N ILE A 170 13.55 -2.10 -10.33
CA ILE A 170 14.93 -1.98 -9.81
C ILE A 170 15.93 -2.94 -10.48
N GLY A 171 15.44 -3.90 -11.30
CA GLY A 171 16.28 -4.85 -12.04
C GLY A 171 16.87 -6.00 -11.19
N ARG A 172 16.32 -6.26 -9.99
CA ARG A 172 16.72 -7.35 -9.10
C ARG A 172 15.55 -7.84 -8.24
N PRO A 173 15.60 -9.07 -7.70
CA PRO A 173 14.61 -9.54 -6.74
C PRO A 173 14.52 -8.63 -5.50
N LEU A 174 13.34 -8.49 -4.94
CA LEU A 174 13.14 -7.85 -3.65
C LEU A 174 13.60 -8.82 -2.54
N PRO A 175 14.41 -8.37 -1.56
CA PRO A 175 14.93 -9.24 -0.50
C PRO A 175 13.95 -9.48 0.65
N PHE A 176 12.72 -9.01 0.53
CA PHE A 176 11.67 -9.09 1.53
C PHE A 176 10.33 -9.48 0.89
N LYS A 177 9.38 -9.89 1.71
CA LYS A 177 7.98 -10.05 1.31
C LYS A 177 7.32 -8.68 1.15
N VAL A 178 6.42 -8.54 0.18
CA VAL A 178 5.50 -7.40 0.08
C VAL A 178 4.10 -7.91 0.35
N LEU A 179 3.45 -7.36 1.37
CA LEU A 179 2.08 -7.71 1.75
C LEU A 179 1.21 -6.45 1.77
N HIS A 180 -0.03 -6.59 1.35
CA HIS A 180 -1.06 -5.62 1.67
C HIS A 180 -1.45 -5.77 3.15
N ILE A 181 -1.92 -4.71 3.79
CA ILE A 181 -2.30 -4.75 5.20
C ILE A 181 -3.35 -5.83 5.50
N THR A 182 -4.27 -6.10 4.58
CA THR A 182 -5.27 -7.16 4.75
C THR A 182 -4.63 -8.55 4.75
N GLU A 183 -3.64 -8.82 3.89
CA GLU A 183 -2.89 -10.07 3.92
C GLU A 183 -2.16 -10.23 5.26
N TYR A 184 -1.51 -9.14 5.71
CA TYR A 184 -0.76 -9.16 6.96
C TYR A 184 -1.64 -9.40 8.18
N ILE A 185 -2.77 -8.69 8.30
CA ILE A 185 -3.75 -8.91 9.38
C ILE A 185 -4.30 -10.34 9.35
N ALA A 186 -4.60 -10.88 8.16
CA ALA A 186 -5.05 -12.26 8.04
C ALA A 186 -3.97 -13.28 8.47
N GLU A 187 -2.68 -13.02 8.17
CA GLU A 187 -1.56 -13.83 8.69
C GLU A 187 -1.50 -13.77 10.22
N LEU A 188 -1.64 -12.59 10.82
CA LEU A 188 -1.66 -12.42 12.29
C LEU A 188 -2.84 -13.13 12.95
N GLN A 189 -4.02 -13.07 12.33
CA GLN A 189 -5.21 -13.76 12.82
C GLN A 189 -5.03 -15.29 12.76
N ARG A 190 -4.55 -15.81 11.62
CA ARG A 190 -4.24 -17.24 11.46
C ARG A 190 -3.17 -17.74 12.44
N ALA A 191 -2.23 -16.87 12.80
CA ALA A 191 -1.22 -17.15 13.81
C ALA A 191 -1.73 -17.02 15.26
N GLY A 192 -2.99 -16.63 15.49
CA GLY A 192 -3.58 -16.44 16.81
C GLY A 192 -3.07 -15.22 17.56
N LYS A 193 -2.36 -14.31 16.90
CA LYS A 193 -1.84 -13.07 17.49
C LYS A 193 -2.91 -11.99 17.67
N LEU A 194 -4.00 -12.06 16.91
CA LEU A 194 -5.12 -11.15 17.01
C LEU A 194 -6.38 -11.86 17.49
N LYS A 195 -6.95 -11.35 18.58
CA LYS A 195 -8.25 -11.78 19.11
C LYS A 195 -9.25 -10.64 18.92
N MET A 196 -10.11 -10.80 17.94
CA MET A 196 -11.12 -9.79 17.63
C MET A 196 -12.40 -10.03 18.42
N LYS A 197 -13.04 -8.94 18.85
CA LYS A 197 -14.35 -9.02 19.51
C LYS A 197 -15.42 -9.27 18.45
N PRO A 198 -16.45 -10.09 18.73
CA PRO A 198 -17.56 -10.27 17.82
C PRO A 198 -18.21 -8.94 17.46
N PHE A 199 -18.56 -8.80 16.18
CA PHE A 199 -19.31 -7.66 15.65
C PHE A 199 -20.67 -8.13 15.18
N GLU A 200 -21.75 -7.53 15.72
CA GLU A 200 -23.11 -8.03 15.58
C GLU A 200 -23.84 -7.49 14.34
N ASP A 201 -23.46 -6.27 13.88
CA ASP A 201 -24.16 -5.64 12.76
C ASP A 201 -23.80 -6.32 11.43
N ALA A 202 -24.71 -6.20 10.46
CA ALA A 202 -24.48 -6.69 9.10
C ALA A 202 -23.37 -5.90 8.42
N VAL A 203 -22.40 -6.61 7.84
CA VAL A 203 -21.25 -6.04 7.12
C VAL A 203 -21.20 -6.61 5.71
N THR A 204 -20.88 -5.75 4.75
CA THR A 204 -20.47 -6.17 3.41
C THR A 204 -19.09 -5.63 3.09
N TYR A 205 -18.40 -6.24 2.12
CA TYR A 205 -17.08 -5.83 1.68
C TYR A 205 -17.07 -5.55 0.19
N HIS A 206 -16.65 -4.34 -0.17
CA HIS A 206 -16.44 -3.96 -1.55
C HIS A 206 -14.96 -4.19 -1.91
N ASP A 207 -14.70 -5.15 -2.80
CA ASP A 207 -13.34 -5.49 -3.24
C ASP A 207 -12.68 -4.34 -3.99
N PRO A 208 -11.58 -3.74 -3.49
CA PRO A 208 -10.87 -2.70 -4.21
C PRO A 208 -10.17 -3.29 -5.44
N CYS A 209 -10.38 -2.70 -6.62
CA CYS A 209 -9.89 -3.25 -7.88
C CYS A 209 -8.36 -3.45 -7.95
N GLN A 210 -7.60 -2.65 -7.24
CA GLN A 210 -6.14 -2.75 -7.26
C GLN A 210 -5.61 -3.79 -6.25
N VAL A 211 -6.29 -4.01 -5.14
CA VAL A 211 -5.94 -5.04 -4.15
C VAL A 211 -6.44 -6.41 -4.61
N SER A 212 -7.71 -6.51 -4.98
CA SER A 212 -8.33 -7.77 -5.40
C SER A 212 -7.96 -8.15 -6.81
N ARG A 213 -8.60 -7.53 -7.83
CA ARG A 213 -8.48 -7.93 -9.25
C ARG A 213 -7.06 -7.86 -9.77
N ARG A 214 -6.31 -6.81 -9.44
CA ARG A 214 -4.94 -6.64 -9.91
C ARG A 214 -3.89 -7.15 -8.93
N GLY A 215 -4.20 -7.08 -7.64
CA GLY A 215 -3.29 -7.49 -6.58
C GLY A 215 -3.37 -8.99 -6.27
N GLY A 216 -4.53 -9.63 -6.50
CA GLY A 216 -4.77 -11.02 -6.19
C GLY A 216 -5.17 -11.31 -4.74
N ALA A 217 -5.26 -10.28 -3.88
CA ALA A 217 -5.60 -10.39 -2.47
C ALA A 217 -7.12 -10.23 -2.27
N THR A 218 -7.89 -11.27 -2.59
CA THR A 218 -9.36 -11.27 -2.45
C THR A 218 -9.83 -11.98 -1.20
N GLN A 219 -9.16 -13.06 -0.79
CA GLN A 219 -9.63 -13.93 0.28
C GLN A 219 -9.31 -13.39 1.67
N ASP A 220 -8.18 -12.72 1.84
CA ASP A 220 -7.70 -12.30 3.17
C ASP A 220 -8.67 -11.37 3.89
N ALA A 221 -9.29 -10.42 3.20
CA ALA A 221 -10.30 -9.54 3.79
C ALA A 221 -11.51 -10.35 4.30
N ARG A 222 -11.92 -11.40 3.57
CA ARG A 222 -13.00 -12.30 3.96
C ARG A 222 -12.62 -13.14 5.17
N ASP A 223 -11.41 -13.66 5.20
CA ASP A 223 -10.88 -14.42 6.34
C ASP A 223 -10.91 -13.56 7.62
N ILE A 224 -10.48 -12.28 7.51
CA ILE A 224 -10.53 -11.34 8.62
C ILE A 224 -11.97 -11.14 9.08
N LEU A 225 -12.88 -10.77 8.18
CA LEU A 225 -14.26 -10.45 8.50
C LEU A 225 -15.01 -11.66 9.08
N ASN A 226 -14.87 -12.84 8.46
CA ASN A 226 -15.48 -14.07 8.96
C ASN A 226 -14.96 -14.49 10.35
N GLY A 227 -13.81 -13.98 10.74
CA GLY A 227 -13.23 -14.26 12.07
C GLY A 227 -13.96 -13.55 13.22
N PHE A 228 -14.74 -12.49 12.95
CA PHE A 228 -15.38 -11.72 14.01
C PHE A 228 -16.77 -11.14 13.66
N VAL A 229 -17.11 -10.98 12.37
CA VAL A 229 -18.42 -10.49 11.93
C VAL A 229 -19.42 -11.64 11.90
N LYS A 230 -20.56 -11.50 12.59
CA LYS A 230 -21.59 -12.53 12.65
C LYS A 230 -22.52 -12.56 11.45
N ASP A 231 -22.79 -11.41 10.82
CA ASP A 231 -23.63 -11.28 9.64
C ASP A 231 -22.83 -10.65 8.49
N PHE A 232 -21.92 -11.46 7.89
CA PHE A 232 -21.19 -11.03 6.71
C PHE A 232 -21.98 -11.35 5.45
N ARG A 233 -22.26 -10.33 4.63
CA ARG A 233 -23.04 -10.43 3.40
C ARG A 233 -22.19 -10.05 2.20
N GLU A 234 -21.99 -10.98 1.28
CA GLU A 234 -21.27 -10.70 0.04
C GLU A 234 -22.07 -9.75 -0.87
N MET A 235 -21.32 -8.93 -1.61
CA MET A 235 -21.87 -8.14 -2.71
C MET A 235 -22.01 -9.01 -3.96
N GLU A 236 -22.90 -8.62 -4.87
CA GLU A 236 -23.00 -9.25 -6.19
C GLU A 236 -22.94 -8.17 -7.28
N PRO A 237 -21.95 -8.25 -8.21
CA PRO A 237 -20.86 -9.22 -8.27
C PRO A 237 -19.82 -9.02 -7.16
N THR A 238 -19.04 -10.05 -6.85
CA THR A 238 -18.01 -10.06 -5.82
C THR A 238 -16.60 -10.35 -6.36
N GLY A 239 -15.57 -10.13 -5.55
CA GLY A 239 -14.18 -10.45 -5.87
C GLY A 239 -13.66 -9.68 -7.07
N GLU A 240 -13.01 -10.40 -7.99
CA GLU A 240 -12.41 -9.80 -9.20
C GLU A 240 -13.44 -9.16 -10.14
N MET A 241 -14.69 -9.57 -10.07
CA MET A 241 -15.77 -9.05 -10.90
C MET A 241 -16.45 -7.82 -10.32
N ASN A 242 -16.12 -7.44 -9.10
CA ASN A 242 -16.72 -6.27 -8.44
C ASN A 242 -16.49 -4.97 -9.23
N TRP A 243 -17.45 -4.06 -9.17
CA TRP A 243 -17.36 -2.74 -9.78
C TRP A 243 -16.59 -1.80 -8.85
N CYS A 244 -15.60 -1.15 -9.41
CA CYS A 244 -14.82 -0.15 -8.71
C CYS A 244 -14.74 1.13 -9.54
#